data_bf2a5b32d41ce9c78c04f426d8f23700
#
_entry.id   bf2a5b32d41ce9c78c04f426d8f23700
#
_cell.length_a   1.000
_cell.length_b   1.000
_cell.length_c   1.000
_cell.angle_alpha   90.00
_cell.angle_beta   90.00
_cell.angle_gamma   90.00
#
_symmetry.space_group_name_H-M   'P 1'
#
loop_
_entity.id
_entity.type
_entity.pdbx_description
1 polymer ?
#
loop_
_entity_poly.entity_id
_entity_poly.type
_entity_poly.pdbx_seq_one_letter_code
_entity_poly.pdbx_strand_id
1 'polypeptide(L)'
;MQEFFRPLLQLLKPFEDFFHAYLQEGILHSILFQIFRYMHLYLYEYVDYLIFGIFAIPFFYLVPKKFRKYYLIFASFTMISVMHGVLFTSCLLAFPVAIHFLVRHWQKRALKDEVFRKKATKGLVSFVIVFYLLLLAREHYHWSPLVPIFDMPLMVPLVHFAGIAFMLPKLIHYIVDSLSGKITISKTSHFALFMIFFPIFRLGPIEKFQNFQRDILQSEQNGISRFDIGYGLYRITLGVIKSIIFTAVLYPWRIWSANHIGDASWWWLQWMVFVGTFDVYFHFGGYSDIAVGFSRLLGFRAMENFYLPFLARNIGEMWRRWHISLSFWLRDYVFLPLGGSRKNGIRNAIITFFICGVWHDLAWKYVL
;
A
#
# COMPACT_ATOMS: atom_id res chain seq x y z
N MET A 1 9.89 16.68 9.86
CA MET A 1 10.21 15.26 10.02
C MET A 1 11.72 14.99 9.97
N GLN A 2 12.45 15.47 8.98
CA GLN A 2 13.92 15.29 8.91
C GLN A 2 14.65 15.77 10.19
N GLU A 3 14.23 16.86 10.81
CA GLU A 3 14.85 17.36 12.04
C GLU A 3 14.53 16.51 13.28
N PHE A 4 13.37 15.88 13.34
CA PHE A 4 12.97 15.04 14.47
C PHE A 4 13.79 13.74 14.55
N PHE A 5 14.18 13.16 13.41
CA PHE A 5 14.98 11.93 13.35
C PHE A 5 16.49 12.17 13.22
N ARG A 6 16.93 13.41 13.08
CA ARG A 6 18.34 13.78 13.06
C ARG A 6 19.17 13.16 14.20
N PRO A 7 18.67 13.09 15.45
CA PRO A 7 19.40 12.42 16.53
C PRO A 7 19.56 10.91 16.32
N LEU A 8 18.54 10.24 15.74
CA LEU A 8 18.60 8.80 15.46
C LEU A 8 19.59 8.49 14.34
N LEU A 9 19.65 9.34 13.32
CA LEU A 9 20.61 9.25 12.23
C LEU A 9 22.04 9.54 12.71
N GLN A 10 22.21 10.43 13.70
CA GLN A 10 23.51 10.68 14.34
C GLN A 10 24.02 9.47 15.12
N LEU A 11 23.14 8.58 15.62
CA LEU A 11 23.54 7.32 16.25
C LEU A 11 24.18 6.32 15.27
N LEU A 12 23.92 6.46 13.97
CA LEU A 12 24.53 5.62 12.93
C LEU A 12 25.87 6.19 12.42
N LYS A 13 26.16 7.46 12.69
CA LYS A 13 27.41 8.12 12.28
C LYS A 13 28.68 7.43 12.81
N PRO A 14 28.74 6.96 14.07
CA PRO A 14 29.90 6.20 14.55
C PRO A 14 30.18 4.93 13.75
N PHE A 15 29.14 4.30 13.17
CA PHE A 15 29.31 3.12 12.30
C PHE A 15 29.85 3.53 10.93
N GLU A 16 29.38 4.63 10.34
CA GLU A 16 29.95 5.19 9.12
C GLU A 16 31.43 5.54 9.31
N ASP A 17 31.76 6.24 10.40
CA ASP A 17 33.13 6.61 10.74
C ASP A 17 34.01 5.39 11.01
N PHE A 18 33.48 4.35 11.66
CA PHE A 18 34.15 3.06 11.84
C PHE A 18 34.47 2.38 10.49
N PHE A 19 33.51 2.31 9.58
CA PHE A 19 33.74 1.71 8.25
C PHE A 19 34.75 2.50 7.44
N HIS A 20 34.73 3.83 7.51
CA HIS A 20 35.75 4.66 6.86
C HIS A 20 37.14 4.54 7.49
N ALA A 21 37.23 4.36 8.82
CA ALA A 21 38.51 4.35 9.53
C ALA A 21 39.19 2.96 9.51
N TYR A 22 38.42 1.87 9.48
CA TYR A 22 38.96 0.52 9.72
C TYR A 22 38.94 -0.42 8.54
N LEU A 23 38.18 -0.12 7.47
CA LEU A 23 38.16 -0.92 6.26
C LEU A 23 38.96 -0.21 5.17
N GLN A 24 40.25 -0.50 5.05
CA GLN A 24 41.09 0.02 3.98
C GLN A 24 40.54 -0.35 2.58
N GLU A 25 40.80 0.49 1.60
CA GLU A 25 40.29 0.45 0.23
C GLU A 25 40.40 -0.95 -0.42
N GLY A 26 39.30 -1.68 -0.45
CA GLY A 26 39.16 -2.95 -1.13
C GLY A 26 37.72 -3.17 -1.62
N ILE A 27 37.53 -4.12 -2.53
CA ILE A 27 36.21 -4.46 -3.08
C ILE A 27 35.20 -4.76 -1.96
N LEU A 28 35.62 -5.43 -0.90
CA LEU A 28 34.76 -5.76 0.25
C LEU A 28 34.33 -4.51 1.02
N HIS A 29 35.22 -3.54 1.22
CA HIS A 29 34.92 -2.25 1.83
C HIS A 29 33.87 -1.49 1.01
N SER A 30 34.06 -1.39 -0.30
CA SER A 30 33.11 -0.72 -1.19
C SER A 30 31.74 -1.38 -1.16
N ILE A 31 31.67 -2.72 -1.16
CA ILE A 31 30.40 -3.46 -1.07
C ILE A 31 29.73 -3.24 0.29
N LEU A 32 30.46 -3.41 1.40
CA LEU A 32 29.91 -3.24 2.75
C LEU A 32 29.46 -1.80 3.01
N PHE A 33 30.23 -0.80 2.56
CA PHE A 33 29.87 0.61 2.66
C PHE A 33 28.61 0.93 1.86
N GLN A 34 28.49 0.41 0.64
CA GLN A 34 27.29 0.57 -0.17
C GLN A 34 26.09 -0.11 0.49
N ILE A 35 26.22 -1.36 0.97
CA ILE A 35 25.14 -2.04 1.69
C ILE A 35 24.69 -1.21 2.90
N PHE A 36 25.63 -0.68 3.70
CA PHE A 36 25.31 0.11 4.89
C PHE A 36 24.65 1.44 4.53
N ARG A 37 25.15 2.14 3.52
CA ARG A 37 24.57 3.37 3.00
C ARG A 37 23.13 3.15 2.49
N TYR A 38 22.90 2.08 1.77
CA TYR A 38 21.56 1.77 1.26
C TYR A 38 20.64 1.23 2.34
N MET A 39 21.14 0.46 3.28
CA MET A 39 20.40 0.06 4.47
C MET A 39 19.92 1.30 5.25
N HIS A 40 20.76 2.33 5.38
CA HIS A 40 20.41 3.60 6.00
C HIS A 40 19.30 4.34 5.23
N LEU A 41 19.36 4.40 3.89
CA LEU A 41 18.32 5.00 3.05
C LEU A 41 16.98 4.26 3.16
N TYR A 42 17.00 2.93 3.14
CA TYR A 42 15.79 2.11 3.30
C TYR A 42 15.24 2.14 4.73
N LEU A 43 16.11 2.13 5.73
CA LEU A 43 15.70 2.35 7.13
C LEU A 43 14.91 3.64 7.26
N TYR A 44 15.33 4.70 6.57
CA TYR A 44 14.65 5.99 6.61
C TYR A 44 13.20 5.92 6.11
N GLU A 45 12.92 5.15 5.06
CA GLU A 45 11.56 4.97 4.55
C GLU A 45 10.63 4.18 5.49
N TYR A 46 11.19 3.25 6.28
CA TYR A 46 10.44 2.36 7.17
C TYR A 46 10.41 2.82 8.63
N VAL A 47 11.43 3.58 9.04
CA VAL A 47 11.62 3.97 10.45
C VAL A 47 10.40 4.71 10.99
N ASP A 48 9.88 5.68 10.25
CA ASP A 48 8.69 6.43 10.69
C ASP A 48 7.49 5.49 10.93
N TYR A 49 7.29 4.54 10.02
CA TYR A 49 6.19 3.59 10.11
C TYR A 49 6.38 2.57 11.24
N LEU A 50 7.60 2.05 11.38
CA LEU A 50 7.95 1.11 12.45
C LEU A 50 7.89 1.78 13.83
N ILE A 51 8.48 2.96 13.98
CA ILE A 51 8.45 3.72 15.24
C ILE A 51 7.01 4.05 15.60
N PHE A 52 6.23 4.56 14.66
CA PHE A 52 4.83 4.83 14.92
C PHE A 52 4.08 3.58 15.41
N GLY A 53 4.27 2.45 14.74
CA GLY A 53 3.66 1.17 15.13
C GLY A 53 4.10 0.71 16.52
N ILE A 54 5.40 0.81 16.84
CA ILE A 54 5.97 0.44 18.15
C ILE A 54 5.31 1.23 19.28
N PHE A 55 5.02 2.52 19.08
CA PHE A 55 4.34 3.33 20.10
C PHE A 55 2.82 3.14 20.04
N ALA A 56 2.20 3.16 18.88
CA ALA A 56 0.74 3.11 18.76
C ALA A 56 0.14 1.79 19.27
N ILE A 57 0.82 0.66 19.07
CA ILE A 57 0.29 -0.66 19.44
C ILE A 57 0.19 -0.85 20.97
N PRO A 58 1.20 -0.56 21.79
CA PRO A 58 1.05 -0.63 23.27
C PRO A 58 -0.08 0.26 23.78
N PHE A 59 -0.18 1.51 23.29
CA PHE A 59 -1.28 2.40 23.69
C PHE A 59 -2.66 1.84 23.33
N PHE A 60 -2.81 1.14 22.21
CA PHE A 60 -4.05 0.47 21.83
C PHE A 60 -4.52 -0.52 22.91
N TYR A 61 -3.61 -1.24 23.55
CA TYR A 61 -3.95 -2.19 24.61
C TYR A 61 -4.38 -1.51 25.91
N LEU A 62 -3.90 -0.29 26.18
CA LEU A 62 -4.29 0.51 27.33
C LEU A 62 -5.70 1.10 27.16
N VAL A 63 -6.17 1.26 25.92
CA VAL A 63 -7.50 1.82 25.63
C VAL A 63 -8.59 0.77 25.88
N PRO A 64 -9.67 1.10 26.63
CA PRO A 64 -10.81 0.22 26.82
C PRO A 64 -11.41 -0.24 25.48
N LYS A 65 -11.79 -1.52 25.36
CA LYS A 65 -12.24 -2.15 24.10
C LYS A 65 -13.24 -1.30 23.30
N LYS A 66 -14.24 -0.72 23.97
CA LYS A 66 -15.29 0.12 23.34
C LYS A 66 -14.76 1.38 22.64
N PHE A 67 -13.56 1.85 22.99
CA PHE A 67 -12.95 3.05 22.41
C PHE A 67 -11.82 2.73 21.43
N ARG A 68 -11.37 1.49 21.29
CA ARG A 68 -10.23 1.08 20.45
C ARG A 68 -10.36 1.51 19.00
N LYS A 69 -11.56 1.43 18.41
CA LYS A 69 -11.77 1.88 17.03
C LYS A 69 -11.55 3.41 16.87
N TYR A 70 -11.95 4.20 17.84
CA TYR A 70 -11.74 5.65 17.80
C TYR A 70 -10.27 6.00 18.01
N TYR A 71 -9.59 5.25 18.87
CA TYR A 71 -8.14 5.34 19.02
C TYR A 71 -7.44 5.01 17.69
N LEU A 72 -7.84 3.95 16.99
CA LEU A 72 -7.26 3.59 15.69
C LEU A 72 -7.54 4.64 14.61
N ILE A 73 -8.71 5.27 14.60
CA ILE A 73 -9.00 6.40 13.70
C ILE A 73 -8.06 7.56 14.03
N PHE A 74 -7.94 7.92 15.31
CA PHE A 74 -7.04 8.99 15.76
C PHE A 74 -5.58 8.69 15.40
N ALA A 75 -5.08 7.52 15.74
CA ALA A 75 -3.71 7.11 15.44
C ALA A 75 -3.43 7.11 13.92
N SER A 76 -4.35 6.57 13.12
CA SER A 76 -4.23 6.56 11.67
C SER A 76 -4.23 7.98 11.09
N PHE A 77 -5.14 8.83 11.57
CA PHE A 77 -5.21 10.23 11.16
C PHE A 77 -3.91 10.98 11.53
N THR A 78 -3.41 10.76 12.75
CA THR A 78 -2.14 11.37 13.23
C THR A 78 -0.97 10.93 12.35
N MET A 79 -0.82 9.63 12.08
CA MET A 79 0.27 9.14 11.22
C MET A 79 0.23 9.78 9.84
N ILE A 80 -0.94 9.79 9.18
CA ILE A 80 -1.08 10.36 7.85
C ILE A 80 -0.84 11.88 7.90
N SER A 81 -1.31 12.56 8.97
CA SER A 81 -1.11 14.01 9.14
C SER A 81 0.35 14.39 9.37
N VAL A 82 1.11 13.54 10.05
CA VAL A 82 2.56 13.74 10.21
C VAL A 82 3.27 13.61 8.87
N MET A 83 2.81 12.70 8.01
CA MET A 83 3.39 12.49 6.67
C MET A 83 3.01 13.58 5.66
N HIS A 84 1.75 14.02 5.66
CA HIS A 84 1.15 14.81 4.58
C HIS A 84 0.56 16.16 5.02
N GLY A 85 0.53 16.42 6.32
CA GLY A 85 -0.13 17.59 6.89
C GLY A 85 -1.61 17.35 7.23
N VAL A 86 -2.08 18.08 8.24
CA VAL A 86 -3.43 17.94 8.81
C VAL A 86 -4.53 18.31 7.80
N LEU A 87 -4.33 19.40 7.06
CA LEU A 87 -5.34 19.87 6.08
C LEU A 87 -5.51 18.85 4.96
N PHE A 88 -4.41 18.35 4.39
CA PHE A 88 -4.43 17.32 3.36
C PHE A 88 -5.12 16.04 3.86
N THR A 89 -4.76 15.56 5.03
CA THR A 89 -5.36 14.36 5.64
C THR A 89 -6.85 14.54 5.89
N SER A 90 -7.27 15.73 6.31
CA SER A 90 -8.70 16.07 6.49
C SER A 90 -9.46 15.99 5.17
N CYS A 91 -8.93 16.59 4.10
CA CYS A 91 -9.52 16.52 2.76
C CYS A 91 -9.54 15.08 2.23
N LEU A 92 -8.44 14.33 2.43
CA LEU A 92 -8.31 12.93 2.04
C LEU A 92 -9.36 12.04 2.70
N LEU A 93 -9.72 12.30 3.96
CA LEU A 93 -10.75 11.55 4.66
C LEU A 93 -12.16 12.07 4.34
N ALA A 94 -12.35 13.38 4.19
CA ALA A 94 -13.64 13.98 3.90
C ALA A 94 -14.24 13.48 2.58
N PHE A 95 -13.42 13.34 1.54
CA PHE A 95 -13.88 12.88 0.22
C PHE A 95 -14.51 11.47 0.26
N PRO A 96 -13.85 10.40 0.71
CA PRO A 96 -14.50 9.08 0.79
C PRO A 96 -15.66 9.06 1.78
N VAL A 97 -15.64 9.84 2.86
CA VAL A 97 -16.77 9.96 3.80
C VAL A 97 -17.98 10.57 3.13
N ALA A 98 -17.82 11.60 2.29
CA ALA A 98 -18.90 12.15 1.48
C ALA A 98 -19.50 11.10 0.53
N ILE A 99 -18.66 10.32 -0.16
CA ILE A 99 -19.09 9.18 -0.98
C ILE A 99 -19.84 8.14 -0.15
N HIS A 100 -19.38 7.84 1.07
CA HIS A 100 -20.08 6.92 1.98
C HIS A 100 -21.51 7.40 2.30
N PHE A 101 -21.72 8.69 2.56
CA PHE A 101 -23.06 9.23 2.80
C PHE A 101 -23.96 9.14 1.57
N LEU A 102 -23.43 9.39 0.36
CA LEU A 102 -24.16 9.21 -0.89
C LEU A 102 -24.55 7.73 -1.12
N VAL A 103 -23.61 6.82 -0.94
CA VAL A 103 -23.86 5.38 -1.05
C VAL A 103 -24.92 4.93 -0.05
N ARG A 104 -24.83 5.39 1.21
CA ARG A 104 -25.79 5.11 2.27
C ARG A 104 -27.18 5.61 1.93
N HIS A 105 -27.28 6.82 1.38
CA HIS A 105 -28.54 7.42 0.95
C HIS A 105 -29.18 6.64 -0.21
N TRP A 106 -28.36 6.19 -1.18
CA TRP A 106 -28.85 5.53 -2.39
C TRP A 106 -29.04 4.03 -2.25
N GLN A 107 -28.46 3.38 -1.25
CA GLN A 107 -28.46 1.92 -1.12
C GLN A 107 -29.86 1.33 -1.10
N LYS A 108 -30.79 1.89 -0.31
CA LYS A 108 -32.16 1.37 -0.22
C LYS A 108 -32.88 1.41 -1.57
N ARG A 109 -32.67 2.46 -2.37
CA ARG A 109 -33.23 2.61 -3.71
C ARG A 109 -32.55 1.66 -4.70
N ALA A 110 -31.23 1.59 -4.65
CA ALA A 110 -30.44 0.72 -5.54
C ALA A 110 -30.78 -0.78 -5.38
N LEU A 111 -31.16 -1.20 -4.18
CA LEU A 111 -31.60 -2.59 -3.92
C LEU A 111 -32.98 -2.91 -4.51
N LYS A 112 -33.84 -1.90 -4.71
CA LYS A 112 -35.19 -2.05 -5.27
C LYS A 112 -35.23 -1.81 -6.77
N ASP A 113 -34.35 -0.94 -7.29
CA ASP A 113 -34.33 -0.47 -8.68
C ASP A 113 -32.96 -0.80 -9.33
N GLU A 114 -32.96 -1.81 -10.18
CA GLU A 114 -31.75 -2.26 -10.87
C GLU A 114 -31.21 -1.23 -11.87
N VAL A 115 -32.09 -0.48 -12.53
CA VAL A 115 -31.69 0.57 -13.50
C VAL A 115 -30.98 1.70 -12.76
N PHE A 116 -31.59 2.15 -11.64
CA PHE A 116 -30.97 3.15 -10.77
C PHE A 116 -29.63 2.64 -10.22
N ARG A 117 -29.58 1.39 -9.73
CA ARG A 117 -28.32 0.79 -9.25
C ARG A 117 -27.20 0.86 -10.27
N LYS A 118 -27.47 0.41 -11.52
CA LYS A 118 -26.47 0.43 -12.59
C LYS A 118 -26.00 1.84 -12.90
N LYS A 119 -26.91 2.83 -13.00
CA LYS A 119 -26.58 4.24 -13.24
C LYS A 119 -25.79 4.85 -12.10
N ALA A 120 -26.23 4.66 -10.86
CA ALA A 120 -25.58 5.19 -9.66
C ALA A 120 -24.17 4.62 -9.47
N THR A 121 -24.03 3.28 -9.64
CA THR A 121 -22.71 2.62 -9.55
C THR A 121 -21.77 3.15 -10.63
N LYS A 122 -22.23 3.17 -11.90
CA LYS A 122 -21.41 3.71 -13.01
C LYS A 122 -21.01 5.16 -12.78
N GLY A 123 -21.95 6.02 -12.37
CA GLY A 123 -21.69 7.44 -12.13
C GLY A 123 -20.68 7.67 -11.02
N LEU A 124 -20.89 7.04 -9.85
CA LEU A 124 -19.96 7.21 -8.72
C LEU A 124 -18.57 6.62 -9.01
N VAL A 125 -18.50 5.43 -9.60
CA VAL A 125 -17.21 4.81 -9.95
C VAL A 125 -16.48 5.67 -10.98
N SER A 126 -17.16 6.14 -12.04
CA SER A 126 -16.54 7.04 -13.03
C SER A 126 -16.06 8.34 -12.40
N PHE A 127 -16.85 8.94 -11.51
CA PHE A 127 -16.46 10.16 -10.79
C PHE A 127 -15.20 9.95 -9.95
N VAL A 128 -15.13 8.86 -9.18
CA VAL A 128 -13.98 8.53 -8.35
C VAL A 128 -12.74 8.25 -9.20
N ILE A 129 -12.89 7.53 -10.33
CA ILE A 129 -11.79 7.27 -11.27
C ILE A 129 -11.27 8.56 -11.89
N VAL A 130 -12.17 9.43 -12.40
CA VAL A 130 -11.77 10.71 -13.00
C VAL A 130 -11.07 11.60 -11.98
N PHE A 131 -11.60 11.69 -10.77
CA PHE A 131 -10.97 12.45 -9.68
C PHE A 131 -9.55 11.92 -9.38
N TYR A 132 -9.39 10.59 -9.30
CA TYR A 132 -8.08 9.97 -9.09
C TYR A 132 -7.11 10.24 -10.26
N LEU A 133 -7.58 10.10 -11.51
CA LEU A 133 -6.75 10.37 -12.69
C LEU A 133 -6.32 11.84 -12.77
N LEU A 134 -7.18 12.78 -12.34
CA LEU A 134 -6.80 14.20 -12.24
C LEU A 134 -5.72 14.44 -11.19
N LEU A 135 -5.78 13.73 -10.05
CA LEU A 135 -4.73 13.79 -9.04
C LEU A 135 -3.40 13.22 -9.58
N LEU A 136 -3.45 12.07 -10.27
CA LEU A 136 -2.27 11.46 -10.91
C LEU A 136 -1.68 12.36 -11.99
N ALA A 137 -2.52 12.92 -12.86
CA ALA A 137 -2.07 13.79 -13.95
C ALA A 137 -1.42 15.07 -13.40
N ARG A 138 -1.97 15.63 -12.32
CA ARG A 138 -1.36 16.77 -11.64
C ARG A 138 0.05 16.43 -11.15
N GLU A 139 0.22 15.30 -10.50
CA GLU A 139 1.51 14.86 -9.96
C GLU A 139 2.52 14.61 -11.08
N HIS A 140 2.09 13.89 -12.13
CA HIS A 140 2.97 13.49 -13.22
C HIS A 140 3.41 14.66 -14.12
N TYR A 141 2.50 15.59 -14.41
CA TYR A 141 2.74 16.68 -15.36
C TYR A 141 3.02 18.04 -14.71
N HIS A 142 3.10 18.12 -13.37
CA HIS A 142 3.19 19.39 -12.63
C HIS A 142 2.14 20.42 -13.08
N TRP A 143 0.96 19.94 -13.53
CA TRP A 143 -0.07 20.76 -14.13
C TRP A 143 -0.87 21.48 -13.06
N SER A 144 -0.66 22.81 -12.96
CA SER A 144 -1.27 23.69 -11.97
C SER A 144 -2.38 24.65 -12.48
N PRO A 145 -3.21 24.36 -13.50
CA PRO A 145 -4.20 25.38 -13.89
C PRO A 145 -5.50 25.34 -13.12
N LEU A 146 -5.80 24.35 -12.31
CA LEU A 146 -7.17 24.15 -11.83
C LEU A 146 -7.44 24.46 -10.37
N VAL A 147 -6.43 24.62 -9.50
CA VAL A 147 -6.76 24.84 -8.08
C VAL A 147 -5.66 25.57 -7.30
N PRO A 148 -5.78 26.90 -7.09
CA PRO A 148 -4.97 27.63 -6.12
C PRO A 148 -5.10 27.09 -4.68
N ILE A 149 -6.18 26.35 -4.38
CA ILE A 149 -6.46 25.76 -3.07
C ILE A 149 -5.48 24.61 -2.73
N PHE A 150 -4.83 24.01 -3.75
CA PHE A 150 -3.85 22.93 -3.59
C PHE A 150 -2.41 23.38 -3.88
N ASP A 151 -2.12 24.67 -3.98
CA ASP A 151 -0.76 25.24 -4.01
C ASP A 151 -0.06 25.12 -2.64
N MET A 152 -0.24 24.00 -2.00
CA MET A 152 0.74 23.58 -1.03
C MET A 152 2.01 23.16 -1.80
N PRO A 153 3.23 23.48 -1.32
CA PRO A 153 4.46 22.96 -1.87
C PRO A 153 4.47 21.45 -1.65
N LEU A 154 3.74 20.72 -2.49
CA LEU A 154 3.69 19.27 -2.49
C LEU A 154 4.96 18.75 -3.23
N MET A 155 6.11 19.03 -2.64
CA MET A 155 7.29 18.18 -2.84
C MET A 155 7.06 16.89 -2.05
N VAL A 156 6.04 16.15 -2.46
CA VAL A 156 5.79 14.82 -1.89
C VAL A 156 6.29 13.82 -2.91
N PRO A 157 7.40 13.10 -2.63
CA PRO A 157 7.90 12.06 -3.52
C PRO A 157 6.80 11.03 -3.82
N LEU A 158 6.88 10.37 -4.99
CA LEU A 158 5.95 9.33 -5.47
C LEU A 158 5.55 8.28 -4.40
N VAL A 159 6.44 8.02 -3.45
CA VAL A 159 6.23 7.12 -2.31
C VAL A 159 5.08 7.56 -1.40
N HIS A 160 4.82 8.86 -1.29
CA HIS A 160 3.71 9.39 -0.49
C HIS A 160 2.36 9.21 -1.20
N PHE A 161 2.37 9.14 -2.52
CA PHE A 161 1.18 8.91 -3.33
C PHE A 161 0.68 7.45 -3.24
N ALA A 162 1.55 6.50 -2.87
CA ALA A 162 1.21 5.08 -2.79
C ALA A 162 -0.02 4.82 -1.89
N GLY A 163 -0.12 5.47 -0.73
CA GLY A 163 -1.28 5.32 0.17
C GLY A 163 -2.59 5.75 -0.48
N ILE A 164 -2.60 6.84 -1.26
CA ILE A 164 -3.79 7.33 -1.98
C ILE A 164 -4.16 6.36 -3.10
N ALA A 165 -3.18 5.81 -3.81
CA ALA A 165 -3.39 4.79 -4.83
C ALA A 165 -4.15 3.57 -4.29
N PHE A 166 -3.83 3.12 -3.08
CA PHE A 166 -4.52 2.01 -2.42
C PHE A 166 -5.93 2.36 -1.93
N MET A 167 -6.24 3.65 -1.72
CA MET A 167 -7.60 4.08 -1.36
C MET A 167 -8.59 3.94 -2.51
N LEU A 168 -8.16 4.14 -3.77
CA LEU A 168 -9.03 4.05 -4.94
C LEU A 168 -9.72 2.68 -5.07
N PRO A 169 -9.00 1.54 -5.11
CA PRO A 169 -9.63 0.22 -5.20
C PRO A 169 -10.51 -0.09 -3.99
N LYS A 170 -10.17 0.37 -2.78
CA LYS A 170 -11.01 0.22 -1.59
C LYS A 170 -12.33 0.97 -1.74
N LEU A 171 -12.30 2.19 -2.29
CA LEU A 171 -13.49 3.01 -2.46
C LEU A 171 -14.40 2.47 -3.58
N ILE A 172 -13.82 2.04 -4.71
CA ILE A 172 -14.56 1.41 -5.81
C ILE A 172 -15.24 0.13 -5.32
N HIS A 173 -14.49 -0.75 -4.65
CA HIS A 173 -15.02 -1.95 -4.01
C HIS A 173 -16.22 -1.63 -3.11
N TYR A 174 -16.07 -0.64 -2.22
CA TYR A 174 -17.11 -0.25 -1.29
C TYR A 174 -18.39 0.23 -2.00
N ILE A 175 -18.25 1.07 -3.03
CA ILE A 175 -19.39 1.57 -3.84
C ILE A 175 -20.13 0.40 -4.50
N VAL A 176 -19.39 -0.44 -5.24
CA VAL A 176 -19.98 -1.55 -6.01
C VAL A 176 -20.69 -2.55 -5.09
N ASP A 177 -20.02 -2.97 -4.04
CA ASP A 177 -20.55 -4.01 -3.15
C ASP A 177 -21.66 -3.49 -2.23
N SER A 178 -21.63 -2.21 -1.83
CA SER A 178 -22.72 -1.60 -1.06
C SER A 178 -23.99 -1.44 -1.90
N LEU A 179 -23.89 -0.90 -3.11
CA LEU A 179 -25.05 -0.69 -3.99
C LEU A 179 -25.61 -2.01 -4.52
N SER A 180 -24.81 -3.08 -4.60
CA SER A 180 -25.27 -4.43 -4.96
C SER A 180 -25.83 -5.24 -3.78
N GLY A 181 -25.79 -4.70 -2.56
CA GLY A 181 -26.32 -5.39 -1.37
C GLY A 181 -25.36 -6.38 -0.70
N LYS A 182 -24.15 -6.55 -1.22
CA LYS A 182 -23.13 -7.42 -0.59
C LYS A 182 -22.57 -6.85 0.72
N ILE A 183 -22.63 -5.52 0.88
CA ILE A 183 -22.28 -4.82 2.12
C ILE A 183 -23.55 -4.24 2.72
N THR A 184 -23.84 -4.61 3.98
CA THR A 184 -24.87 -3.95 4.77
C THR A 184 -24.40 -2.55 5.18
N ILE A 185 -25.31 -1.59 5.30
CA ILE A 185 -25.01 -0.22 5.73
C ILE A 185 -24.22 -0.26 7.04
N SER A 186 -22.99 0.25 7.01
CA SER A 186 -22.10 0.28 8.15
C SER A 186 -22.12 1.62 8.87
N LYS A 187 -21.58 1.61 10.09
CA LYS A 187 -21.31 2.86 10.82
C LYS A 187 -20.23 3.66 10.09
N THR A 188 -20.40 4.98 9.99
CA THR A 188 -19.41 5.87 9.35
C THR A 188 -18.01 5.72 9.97
N SER A 189 -17.92 5.47 11.30
CA SER A 189 -16.64 5.22 11.96
C SER A 189 -15.92 3.95 11.48
N HIS A 190 -16.65 2.89 11.11
CA HIS A 190 -16.06 1.67 10.55
C HIS A 190 -15.51 1.94 9.14
N PHE A 191 -16.27 2.70 8.34
CA PHE A 191 -15.84 3.08 7.01
C PHE A 191 -14.65 4.04 7.04
N ALA A 192 -14.69 5.06 7.90
CA ALA A 192 -13.56 5.98 8.07
C ALA A 192 -12.28 5.25 8.47
N LEU A 193 -12.36 4.35 9.46
CA LEU A 193 -11.22 3.53 9.86
C LEU A 193 -10.72 2.65 8.71
N PHE A 194 -11.60 2.01 7.95
CA PHE A 194 -11.24 1.20 6.80
C PHE A 194 -10.44 1.98 5.76
N MET A 195 -10.81 3.22 5.49
CA MET A 195 -10.14 4.04 4.50
C MET A 195 -8.71 4.43 4.92
N ILE A 196 -8.52 4.81 6.19
CA ILE A 196 -7.25 5.37 6.68
C ILE A 196 -6.45 4.43 7.59
N PHE A 197 -6.87 3.17 7.79
CA PHE A 197 -6.23 2.25 8.72
C PHE A 197 -4.72 2.16 8.49
N PHE A 198 -3.94 2.72 9.41
CA PHE A 198 -2.51 2.98 9.22
C PHE A 198 -1.67 1.75 8.87
N PRO A 199 -1.94 0.53 9.39
CA PRO A 199 -1.11 -0.61 9.05
C PRO A 199 -1.09 -0.97 7.56
N ILE A 200 -2.20 -0.72 6.85
CA ILE A 200 -2.32 -1.06 5.42
C ILE A 200 -2.50 0.16 4.52
N PHE A 201 -2.32 1.38 5.07
CA PHE A 201 -2.59 2.61 4.31
C PHE A 201 -1.56 2.83 3.21
N ARG A 202 -0.27 2.71 3.51
CA ARG A 202 0.83 3.12 2.61
C ARG A 202 1.06 2.14 1.46
N LEU A 203 1.41 0.90 1.75
CA LEU A 203 1.74 -0.18 0.79
C LEU A 203 1.16 -1.53 1.23
N GLY A 204 0.20 -1.51 2.13
CA GLY A 204 -0.42 -2.73 2.63
C GLY A 204 -1.40 -3.35 1.64
N PRO A 205 -1.93 -4.53 1.95
CA PRO A 205 -2.90 -5.21 1.11
C PRO A 205 -4.16 -4.37 0.87
N ILE A 206 -4.74 -4.51 -0.33
CA ILE A 206 -6.05 -3.94 -0.68
C ILE A 206 -7.12 -4.82 -0.02
N GLU A 207 -7.54 -4.41 1.19
CA GLU A 207 -8.49 -5.17 2.00
C GLU A 207 -9.93 -4.99 1.52
N LYS A 208 -10.79 -6.00 1.77
CA LYS A 208 -12.24 -5.92 1.53
C LYS A 208 -12.97 -5.43 2.77
N PHE A 209 -13.90 -4.50 2.59
CA PHE A 209 -14.63 -3.88 3.69
C PHE A 209 -15.38 -4.90 4.58
N GLN A 210 -15.93 -5.96 3.98
CA GLN A 210 -16.65 -7.02 4.70
C GLN A 210 -15.73 -7.73 5.71
N ASN A 211 -14.49 -8.07 5.31
CA ASN A 211 -13.52 -8.70 6.19
C ASN A 211 -13.11 -7.74 7.30
N PHE A 212 -12.79 -6.50 6.90
CA PHE A 212 -12.37 -5.46 7.83
C PHE A 212 -13.43 -5.14 8.88
N GLN A 213 -14.70 -5.03 8.46
CA GLN A 213 -15.83 -4.81 9.38
C GLN A 213 -16.03 -5.97 10.35
N ARG A 214 -15.89 -7.22 9.88
CA ARG A 214 -15.92 -8.40 10.75
C ARG A 214 -14.84 -8.35 11.82
N ASP A 215 -13.62 -7.97 11.42
CA ASP A 215 -12.49 -7.89 12.35
C ASP A 215 -12.67 -6.76 13.38
N ILE A 216 -13.26 -5.61 13.01
CA ILE A 216 -13.66 -4.58 13.97
C ILE A 216 -14.59 -5.17 15.04
N LEU A 217 -15.66 -5.85 14.60
CA LEU A 217 -16.66 -6.41 15.51
C LEU A 217 -16.07 -7.50 16.41
N GLN A 218 -15.17 -8.34 15.87
CA GLN A 218 -14.48 -9.36 16.65
C GLN A 218 -13.51 -8.74 17.67
N SER A 219 -12.76 -7.72 17.31
CA SER A 219 -11.81 -7.05 18.20
C SER A 219 -12.52 -6.33 19.36
N GLU A 220 -13.73 -5.83 19.15
CA GLU A 220 -14.58 -5.24 20.18
C GLU A 220 -15.08 -6.30 21.19
N GLN A 221 -15.33 -7.53 20.72
CA GLN A 221 -15.89 -8.62 21.55
C GLN A 221 -14.83 -9.48 22.23
N ASN A 222 -13.94 -10.07 21.46
CA ASN A 222 -13.13 -11.21 21.91
C ASN A 222 -11.72 -10.87 22.38
N GLY A 223 -11.19 -9.68 22.07
CA GLY A 223 -9.78 -9.38 22.33
C GLY A 223 -8.84 -10.10 21.34
N ILE A 224 -7.53 -10.03 21.59
CA ILE A 224 -6.49 -10.54 20.70
C ILE A 224 -5.85 -11.77 21.32
N SER A 225 -5.71 -12.85 20.53
CA SER A 225 -5.13 -14.10 21.01
C SER A 225 -3.59 -14.01 21.14
N ARG A 226 -3.01 -14.83 22.01
CA ARG A 226 -1.53 -14.96 22.12
C ARG A 226 -0.93 -15.42 20.78
N PHE A 227 -1.65 -16.24 20.03
CA PHE A 227 -1.23 -16.68 18.69
C PHE A 227 -1.15 -15.48 17.72
N ASP A 228 -2.16 -14.60 17.70
CA ASP A 228 -2.16 -13.42 16.83
C ASP A 228 -1.01 -12.47 17.18
N ILE A 229 -0.65 -12.35 18.47
CA ILE A 229 0.51 -11.57 18.92
C ILE A 229 1.82 -12.18 18.39
N GLY A 230 2.04 -13.48 18.63
CA GLY A 230 3.25 -14.17 18.17
C GLY A 230 3.38 -14.15 16.65
N TYR A 231 2.29 -14.40 15.94
CA TYR A 231 2.25 -14.33 14.48
C TYR A 231 2.52 -12.91 13.96
N GLY A 232 1.94 -11.88 14.61
CA GLY A 232 2.17 -10.48 14.25
C GLY A 232 3.65 -10.08 14.38
N LEU A 233 4.28 -10.42 15.50
CA LEU A 233 5.70 -10.18 15.73
C LEU A 233 6.59 -10.93 14.70
N TYR A 234 6.30 -12.21 14.45
CA TYR A 234 6.98 -12.99 13.41
C TYR A 234 6.91 -12.29 12.04
N ARG A 235 5.72 -11.82 11.64
CA ARG A 235 5.53 -11.15 10.35
C ARG A 235 6.29 -9.82 10.26
N ILE A 236 6.30 -9.03 11.34
CA ILE A 236 7.07 -7.78 11.40
C ILE A 236 8.56 -8.08 11.24
N THR A 237 9.09 -9.05 12.00
CA THR A 237 10.50 -9.45 11.90
C THR A 237 10.85 -9.92 10.49
N LEU A 238 10.03 -10.80 9.90
CA LEU A 238 10.22 -11.27 8.52
C LEU A 238 10.20 -10.12 7.52
N GLY A 239 9.27 -9.17 7.71
CA GLY A 239 9.15 -7.99 6.85
C GLY A 239 10.37 -7.08 6.94
N VAL A 240 10.88 -6.84 8.14
CA VAL A 240 12.11 -6.06 8.36
C VAL A 240 13.31 -6.74 7.69
N ILE A 241 13.46 -8.05 7.85
CA ILE A 241 14.54 -8.81 7.19
C ILE A 241 14.43 -8.67 5.67
N LYS A 242 13.26 -8.87 5.09
CA LYS A 242 13.04 -8.73 3.64
C LYS A 242 13.34 -7.31 3.16
N SER A 243 12.73 -6.30 3.79
CA SER A 243 12.79 -4.93 3.32
C SER A 243 14.15 -4.28 3.50
N ILE A 244 14.85 -4.60 4.60
CA ILE A 244 16.10 -3.92 4.95
C ILE A 244 17.28 -4.74 4.46
N ILE A 245 17.38 -6.02 4.88
CA ILE A 245 18.58 -6.82 4.61
C ILE A 245 18.65 -7.20 3.14
N PHE A 246 17.59 -7.86 2.61
CA PHE A 246 17.65 -8.35 1.22
C PHE A 246 17.65 -7.21 0.21
N THR A 247 16.88 -6.15 0.44
CA THR A 247 16.87 -5.00 -0.46
C THR A 247 18.21 -4.25 -0.42
N ALA A 248 18.81 -4.06 0.76
CA ALA A 248 20.13 -3.43 0.87
C ALA A 248 21.22 -4.22 0.12
N VAL A 249 21.14 -5.55 0.08
CA VAL A 249 22.08 -6.39 -0.68
C VAL A 249 21.83 -6.30 -2.20
N LEU A 250 20.58 -6.23 -2.64
CA LEU A 250 20.23 -6.22 -4.06
C LEU A 250 20.33 -4.84 -4.71
N TYR A 251 20.09 -3.78 -3.96
CA TYR A 251 20.02 -2.41 -4.48
C TYR A 251 21.32 -1.94 -5.15
N PRO A 252 22.54 -2.16 -4.61
CA PRO A 252 23.77 -1.79 -5.27
C PRO A 252 23.90 -2.41 -6.66
N TRP A 253 23.51 -3.68 -6.80
CA TRP A 253 23.51 -4.39 -8.07
C TRP A 253 22.52 -3.80 -9.06
N ARG A 254 21.34 -3.39 -8.58
CA ARG A 254 20.34 -2.73 -9.40
C ARG A 254 20.84 -1.39 -9.95
N ILE A 255 21.44 -0.54 -9.09
CA ILE A 255 21.97 0.76 -9.51
C ILE A 255 23.16 0.59 -10.46
N TRP A 256 24.10 -0.30 -10.11
CA TRP A 256 25.23 -0.59 -10.97
C TRP A 256 24.77 -1.07 -12.35
N SER A 257 23.82 -1.95 -12.40
CA SER A 257 23.25 -2.47 -13.62
C SER A 257 22.59 -1.37 -14.46
N ALA A 258 21.79 -0.51 -13.85
CA ALA A 258 21.12 0.60 -14.54
C ALA A 258 22.10 1.57 -15.22
N ASN A 259 23.27 1.82 -14.59
CA ASN A 259 24.30 2.70 -15.12
C ASN A 259 25.10 2.09 -16.26
N HIS A 260 25.04 0.75 -16.47
CA HIS A 260 25.79 0.02 -17.50
C HIS A 260 24.89 -0.61 -18.55
N ILE A 261 23.65 -0.13 -18.71
CA ILE A 261 22.67 -0.72 -19.63
C ILE A 261 23.10 -0.57 -21.11
N GLY A 262 23.83 0.50 -21.45
CA GLY A 262 24.27 0.78 -22.82
C GLY A 262 25.32 -0.22 -23.36
N ASP A 263 26.11 -0.81 -22.47
CA ASP A 263 27.19 -1.75 -22.80
C ASP A 263 26.81 -3.20 -22.44
N ALA A 264 25.55 -3.44 -22.08
CA ALA A 264 25.12 -4.69 -21.51
C ALA A 264 24.98 -5.80 -22.55
N SER A 265 25.71 -6.90 -22.35
CA SER A 265 25.45 -8.14 -23.09
C SER A 265 24.07 -8.72 -22.74
N TRP A 266 23.55 -9.61 -23.61
CA TRP A 266 22.28 -10.30 -23.38
C TRP A 266 22.17 -10.96 -21.98
N TRP A 267 23.23 -11.63 -21.53
CA TRP A 267 23.28 -12.27 -20.20
C TRP A 267 23.20 -11.26 -19.06
N TRP A 268 23.76 -10.08 -19.27
CA TRP A 268 23.74 -8.98 -18.32
C TRP A 268 22.33 -8.40 -18.18
N LEU A 269 21.62 -8.23 -19.29
CA LEU A 269 20.22 -7.79 -19.25
C LEU A 269 19.33 -8.78 -18.49
N GLN A 270 19.53 -10.09 -18.69
CA GLN A 270 18.80 -11.12 -17.91
C GLN A 270 19.10 -11.03 -16.41
N TRP A 271 20.36 -10.84 -16.05
CA TRP A 271 20.76 -10.64 -14.65
C TRP A 271 20.11 -9.39 -14.03
N MET A 272 20.04 -8.26 -14.75
CA MET A 272 19.38 -7.05 -14.33
C MET A 272 17.89 -7.26 -14.04
N VAL A 273 17.18 -7.94 -14.96
CA VAL A 273 15.76 -8.28 -14.77
C VAL A 273 15.56 -9.15 -13.54
N PHE A 274 16.43 -10.14 -13.35
CA PHE A 274 16.42 -11.02 -12.19
C PHE A 274 16.59 -10.23 -10.89
N VAL A 275 17.66 -9.44 -10.76
CA VAL A 275 17.95 -8.64 -9.57
C VAL A 275 16.81 -7.64 -9.30
N GLY A 276 16.33 -6.93 -10.33
CA GLY A 276 15.24 -5.97 -10.20
C GLY A 276 13.94 -6.62 -9.73
N THR A 277 13.63 -7.83 -10.22
CA THR A 277 12.43 -8.57 -9.82
C THR A 277 12.49 -8.98 -8.35
N PHE A 278 13.65 -9.48 -7.90
CA PHE A 278 13.83 -9.84 -6.48
C PHE A 278 13.88 -8.62 -5.56
N ASP A 279 14.48 -7.51 -6.00
CA ASP A 279 14.48 -6.25 -5.25
C ASP A 279 13.05 -5.76 -4.99
N VAL A 280 12.22 -5.69 -6.03
CA VAL A 280 10.79 -5.34 -5.89
C VAL A 280 10.05 -6.32 -4.97
N TYR A 281 10.31 -7.63 -5.10
CA TYR A 281 9.67 -8.64 -4.25
C TYR A 281 10.04 -8.49 -2.78
N PHE A 282 11.32 -8.33 -2.46
CA PHE A 282 11.75 -8.21 -1.07
C PHE A 282 11.32 -6.88 -0.46
N HIS A 283 11.41 -5.80 -1.22
CA HIS A 283 10.96 -4.48 -0.77
C HIS A 283 9.45 -4.46 -0.51
N PHE A 284 8.64 -4.73 -1.52
CA PHE A 284 7.19 -4.68 -1.39
C PHE A 284 6.62 -5.81 -0.53
N GLY A 285 7.17 -7.02 -0.66
CA GLY A 285 6.79 -8.16 0.17
C GLY A 285 7.12 -7.94 1.64
N GLY A 286 8.27 -7.33 1.94
CA GLY A 286 8.65 -6.97 3.30
C GLY A 286 7.72 -5.93 3.92
N TYR A 287 7.35 -4.90 3.15
CA TYR A 287 6.38 -3.91 3.58
C TYR A 287 5.01 -4.55 3.88
N SER A 288 4.56 -5.44 2.99
CA SER A 288 3.31 -6.18 3.18
C SER A 288 3.35 -7.06 4.43
N ASP A 289 4.49 -7.70 4.74
CA ASP A 289 4.66 -8.50 5.95
C ASP A 289 4.55 -7.63 7.22
N ILE A 290 5.17 -6.45 7.25
CA ILE A 290 5.05 -5.50 8.36
C ILE A 290 3.60 -5.04 8.52
N ALA A 291 2.93 -4.70 7.42
CA ALA A 291 1.54 -4.27 7.42
C ALA A 291 0.59 -5.35 7.96
N VAL A 292 0.77 -6.59 7.53
CA VAL A 292 0.02 -7.76 8.05
C VAL A 292 0.33 -7.98 9.53
N GLY A 293 1.60 -7.87 9.93
CA GLY A 293 2.03 -8.03 11.31
C GLY A 293 1.39 -6.99 12.25
N PHE A 294 1.46 -5.70 11.90
CA PHE A 294 0.79 -4.64 12.66
C PHE A 294 -0.72 -4.84 12.72
N SER A 295 -1.34 -5.22 11.59
CA SER A 295 -2.76 -5.51 11.55
C SER A 295 -3.13 -6.62 12.54
N ARG A 296 -2.34 -7.70 12.60
CA ARG A 296 -2.54 -8.81 13.54
C ARG A 296 -2.43 -8.38 15.00
N LEU A 297 -1.42 -7.58 15.33
CA LEU A 297 -1.26 -7.03 16.68
C LEU A 297 -2.42 -6.14 17.11
N LEU A 298 -3.16 -5.58 16.18
CA LEU A 298 -4.36 -4.77 16.42
C LEU A 298 -5.67 -5.58 16.32
N GLY A 299 -5.60 -6.89 16.05
CA GLY A 299 -6.76 -7.79 15.94
C GLY A 299 -7.40 -7.86 14.56
N PHE A 300 -6.71 -7.37 13.52
CA PHE A 300 -7.19 -7.40 12.13
C PHE A 300 -6.43 -8.45 11.32
N ARG A 301 -7.16 -9.19 10.48
CA ARG A 301 -6.62 -10.22 9.59
C ARG A 301 -6.52 -9.70 8.17
N ALA A 302 -5.56 -8.78 7.95
CA ALA A 302 -5.31 -8.25 6.63
C ALA A 302 -4.96 -9.34 5.61
N MET A 303 -5.36 -9.11 4.35
CA MET A 303 -5.08 -10.03 3.22
C MET A 303 -3.58 -10.18 3.00
N GLU A 304 -3.18 -11.29 2.39
CA GLU A 304 -1.80 -11.49 1.94
C GLU A 304 -1.57 -10.82 0.57
N ASN A 305 -0.34 -10.31 0.34
CA ASN A 305 0.08 -9.83 -0.97
C ASN A 305 0.96 -10.83 -1.71
N PHE A 306 1.72 -11.66 -1.00
CA PHE A 306 2.65 -12.59 -1.62
C PHE A 306 2.57 -13.98 -0.96
N TYR A 307 2.60 -15.02 -1.80
CA TYR A 307 2.69 -16.41 -1.35
C TYR A 307 3.63 -17.19 -2.24
N LEU A 308 4.95 -17.10 -1.97
CA LEU A 308 6.01 -17.82 -2.69
C LEU A 308 5.84 -17.75 -4.23
N PRO A 309 5.82 -16.57 -4.85
CA PRO A 309 5.46 -16.40 -6.26
C PRO A 309 6.45 -17.10 -7.21
N PHE A 310 7.72 -17.18 -6.85
CA PHE A 310 8.76 -17.79 -7.68
C PHE A 310 8.71 -19.32 -7.69
N LEU A 311 7.91 -19.95 -6.81
CA LEU A 311 7.63 -21.39 -6.85
C LEU A 311 6.41 -21.75 -7.70
N ALA A 312 5.87 -20.79 -8.46
CA ALA A 312 4.75 -21.01 -9.35
C ALA A 312 5.18 -21.84 -10.58
N ARG A 313 4.31 -22.77 -11.01
CA ARG A 313 4.56 -23.68 -12.16
C ARG A 313 4.27 -23.00 -13.51
N ASN A 314 3.52 -21.94 -13.51
CA ASN A 314 3.13 -21.18 -14.71
C ASN A 314 2.76 -19.75 -14.35
N ILE A 315 2.65 -18.89 -15.36
CA ILE A 315 2.36 -17.46 -15.20
C ILE A 315 1.00 -17.20 -14.52
N GLY A 316 0.00 -18.02 -14.76
CA GLY A 316 -1.32 -17.89 -14.13
C GLY A 316 -1.27 -18.22 -12.63
N GLU A 317 -0.45 -19.19 -12.22
CA GLU A 317 -0.20 -19.48 -10.80
C GLU A 317 0.66 -18.40 -10.16
N MET A 318 1.70 -17.91 -10.84
CA MET A 318 2.53 -16.80 -10.38
C MET A 318 1.67 -15.58 -10.11
N TRP A 319 0.75 -15.21 -11.00
CA TRP A 319 -0.16 -14.08 -10.82
C TRP A 319 -1.12 -14.25 -9.62
N ARG A 320 -1.52 -15.47 -9.28
CA ARG A 320 -2.31 -15.74 -8.07
C ARG A 320 -1.50 -15.68 -6.77
N ARG A 321 -0.17 -15.65 -6.86
CA ARG A 321 0.76 -15.61 -5.73
C ARG A 321 1.50 -14.28 -5.60
N TRP A 322 1.40 -13.42 -6.63
CA TRP A 322 2.02 -12.10 -6.71
C TRP A 322 0.95 -11.02 -6.57
N HIS A 323 1.19 -10.06 -5.67
CA HIS A 323 0.27 -8.95 -5.38
C HIS A 323 -1.20 -9.41 -5.29
N ILE A 324 -1.44 -10.42 -4.45
CA ILE A 324 -2.68 -11.21 -4.38
C ILE A 324 -3.90 -10.31 -4.19
N SER A 325 -3.80 -9.30 -3.31
CA SER A 325 -4.92 -8.40 -3.02
C SER A 325 -5.34 -7.58 -4.25
N LEU A 326 -4.39 -7.06 -5.03
CA LEU A 326 -4.65 -6.37 -6.30
C LEU A 326 -5.17 -7.34 -7.36
N SER A 327 -4.54 -8.52 -7.50
CA SER A 327 -4.96 -9.55 -8.45
C SER A 327 -6.41 -9.98 -8.23
N PHE A 328 -6.83 -10.15 -6.98
CA PHE A 328 -8.22 -10.47 -6.65
C PHE A 328 -9.14 -9.29 -6.91
N TRP A 329 -8.73 -8.07 -6.61
CA TRP A 329 -9.50 -6.87 -6.91
C TRP A 329 -9.72 -6.71 -8.41
N LEU A 330 -8.66 -6.80 -9.22
CA LEU A 330 -8.74 -6.73 -10.70
C LEU A 330 -9.62 -7.84 -11.28
N ARG A 331 -9.49 -9.07 -10.75
CA ARG A 331 -10.37 -10.18 -11.13
C ARG A 331 -11.83 -9.85 -10.87
N ASP A 332 -12.16 -9.40 -9.66
CA ASP A 332 -13.54 -9.26 -9.19
C ASP A 332 -14.25 -8.02 -9.78
N TYR A 333 -13.51 -6.93 -10.00
CA TYR A 333 -14.07 -5.63 -10.40
C TYR A 333 -13.78 -5.23 -11.85
N VAL A 334 -12.85 -5.93 -12.54
CA VAL A 334 -12.51 -5.65 -13.94
C VAL A 334 -12.71 -6.90 -14.80
N PHE A 335 -11.96 -7.97 -14.55
CA PHE A 335 -11.92 -9.14 -15.42
C PHE A 335 -13.26 -9.89 -15.52
N LEU A 336 -13.86 -10.22 -14.38
CA LEU A 336 -15.14 -10.93 -14.34
C LEU A 336 -16.32 -10.09 -14.89
N PRO A 337 -16.45 -8.79 -14.59
CA PRO A 337 -17.47 -7.95 -15.21
C PRO A 337 -17.37 -7.83 -16.73
N LEU A 338 -16.16 -7.94 -17.31
CA LEU A 338 -15.93 -7.97 -18.76
C LEU A 338 -16.33 -9.32 -19.42
N GLY A 339 -16.68 -10.33 -18.62
CA GLY A 339 -17.06 -11.67 -19.07
C GLY A 339 -16.05 -12.77 -18.69
N GLY A 340 -14.96 -12.42 -18.03
CA GLY A 340 -13.92 -13.36 -17.57
C GLY A 340 -13.32 -14.16 -18.74
N SER A 341 -12.96 -15.41 -18.45
CA SER A 341 -12.42 -16.34 -19.47
C SER A 341 -13.48 -16.89 -20.42
N ARG A 342 -14.78 -16.80 -20.04
CA ARG A 342 -15.87 -17.38 -20.82
C ARG A 342 -16.19 -16.59 -22.09
N LYS A 343 -15.92 -15.28 -22.10
CA LYS A 343 -16.24 -14.38 -23.20
C LYS A 343 -15.03 -13.51 -23.50
N ASN A 344 -14.31 -13.81 -24.59
CA ASN A 344 -13.13 -13.07 -25.03
C ASN A 344 -12.02 -12.95 -23.95
N GLY A 345 -11.62 -14.06 -23.33
CA GLY A 345 -10.70 -14.09 -22.19
C GLY A 345 -9.38 -13.36 -22.43
N ILE A 346 -8.78 -13.48 -23.61
CA ILE A 346 -7.52 -12.79 -23.97
C ILE A 346 -7.74 -11.28 -23.97
N ARG A 347 -8.77 -10.77 -24.65
CA ARG A 347 -9.11 -9.34 -24.67
C ARG A 347 -9.33 -8.82 -23.26
N ASN A 348 -10.06 -9.55 -22.44
CA ASN A 348 -10.39 -9.17 -21.07
C ASN A 348 -9.12 -9.14 -20.19
N ALA A 349 -8.20 -10.06 -20.41
CA ALA A 349 -6.89 -10.04 -19.74
C ALA A 349 -6.08 -8.80 -20.15
N ILE A 350 -5.96 -8.51 -21.45
CA ILE A 350 -5.26 -7.32 -21.95
C ILE A 350 -5.83 -6.04 -21.33
N ILE A 351 -7.15 -5.88 -21.33
CA ILE A 351 -7.80 -4.71 -20.69
C ILE A 351 -7.49 -4.65 -19.19
N THR A 352 -7.50 -5.79 -18.52
CA THR A 352 -7.23 -5.85 -17.07
C THR A 352 -5.79 -5.44 -16.76
N PHE A 353 -4.80 -5.92 -17.53
CA PHE A 353 -3.40 -5.53 -17.37
C PHE A 353 -3.16 -4.07 -17.74
N PHE A 354 -3.81 -3.56 -18.78
CA PHE A 354 -3.77 -2.14 -19.13
C PHE A 354 -4.28 -1.26 -17.96
N ILE A 355 -5.42 -1.60 -17.37
CA ILE A 355 -5.96 -0.88 -16.19
C ILE A 355 -5.01 -1.00 -15.00
N CYS A 356 -4.38 -2.15 -14.81
CA CYS A 356 -3.36 -2.35 -13.79
C CYS A 356 -2.17 -1.40 -13.99
N GLY A 357 -1.66 -1.29 -15.21
CA GLY A 357 -0.56 -0.38 -15.55
C GLY A 357 -0.91 1.09 -15.31
N VAL A 358 -2.08 1.54 -15.78
CA VAL A 358 -2.59 2.91 -15.55
C VAL A 358 -2.77 3.21 -14.05
N TRP A 359 -3.18 2.20 -13.26
CA TRP A 359 -3.29 2.35 -11.82
C TRP A 359 -1.93 2.54 -11.13
N HIS A 360 -0.87 1.90 -11.63
CA HIS A 360 0.47 2.08 -11.08
C HIS A 360 1.05 3.46 -11.37
N ASP A 361 0.92 3.94 -12.63
CA ASP A 361 1.37 5.26 -13.06
C ASP A 361 0.84 5.55 -14.48
N LEU A 362 0.73 6.83 -14.85
CA LEU A 362 0.41 7.26 -16.22
C LEU A 362 1.62 7.19 -17.16
N ALA A 363 2.79 6.77 -16.71
CA ALA A 363 3.98 6.64 -17.53
C ALA A 363 3.90 5.41 -18.46
N TRP A 364 4.34 5.57 -19.70
CA TRP A 364 4.34 4.52 -20.73
C TRP A 364 5.00 3.21 -20.30
N LYS A 365 6.03 3.28 -19.48
CA LYS A 365 6.72 2.10 -18.91
C LYS A 365 5.84 1.15 -18.09
N TYR A 366 4.69 1.61 -17.63
CA TYR A 366 3.72 0.78 -16.89
C TYR A 366 2.52 0.36 -17.74
N VAL A 367 2.35 0.97 -18.92
CA VAL A 367 1.20 0.74 -19.80
C VAL A 367 1.54 -0.23 -20.93
N LEU A 368 2.79 -0.25 -21.37
CA LEU A 368 3.32 -1.17 -22.37
C LEU A 368 3.98 -2.39 -21.74
#